data_6304ecc8152fa73e3acb4538f3c5c069
#
_entry.id   6304ecc8152fa73e3acb4538f3c5c069
#
_cell.length_a   1.000
_cell.length_b   1.000
_cell.length_c   1.000
_cell.angle_alpha   90.00
_cell.angle_beta   90.00
_cell.angle_gamma   90.00
#
_symmetry.space_group_name_H-M   'P 1'
#
loop_
_entity.id
_entity.type
_entity.pdbx_description
1 polymer ?
#
loop_
_entity_poly.entity_id
_entity_poly.type
_entity_poly.pdbx_seq_one_letter_code
_entity_poly.pdbx_strand_id
1 'polypeptide(L)'
;MSECTENTRTVGTNVRAAFYTLLSCAAALLCVSAAGCAQSRSASNPKQLGNAARGAALISWYGCGACHSIPGVPGADALVGPPLDHFAERGYVAGMLRNTPDNLVHWIRDPQKIVPGNAMPALGIDNRDARDIAAYLYTLE
;
A
#
# COMPACT_ATOMS: atom_id res chain seq x y z
N MET A 1 67.11 51.88 -31.54
CA MET A 1 66.10 52.65 -30.76
C MET A 1 64.80 52.11 -31.21
N SER A 2 64.21 51.20 -30.41
CA SER A 2 62.83 50.79 -30.53
C SER A 2 62.48 49.96 -29.31
N GLU A 3 61.58 50.46 -28.52
CA GLU A 3 61.14 50.02 -27.20
C GLU A 3 60.38 48.72 -27.25
N CYS A 4 60.73 47.84 -26.33
CA CYS A 4 59.88 46.67 -25.96
C CYS A 4 58.76 47.12 -25.05
N THR A 5 57.51 46.96 -25.47
CA THR A 5 56.33 47.08 -24.59
C THR A 5 55.95 45.70 -24.04
N GLU A 6 56.04 45.61 -22.75
CA GLU A 6 55.72 44.46 -21.92
C GLU A 6 54.21 44.30 -21.80
N ASN A 7 53.69 43.14 -22.21
CA ASN A 7 52.26 42.78 -22.14
C ASN A 7 52.02 41.90 -20.92
N THR A 8 51.80 42.50 -19.76
CA THR A 8 51.31 41.83 -18.56
C THR A 8 49.81 41.54 -18.67
N ARG A 9 49.43 40.38 -19.25
CA ARG A 9 48.07 39.91 -19.18
C ARG A 9 47.82 39.21 -17.83
N THR A 10 46.93 39.81 -17.08
CA THR A 10 46.31 39.42 -15.83
C THR A 10 45.85 37.94 -15.83
N VAL A 11 46.50 37.10 -15.03
CA VAL A 11 46.14 35.71 -14.75
C VAL A 11 45.20 35.64 -13.52
N GLY A 12 44.31 36.63 -13.34
CA GLY A 12 43.52 36.76 -12.11
C GLY A 12 42.06 36.37 -12.17
N THR A 13 41.52 36.10 -13.37
CA THR A 13 40.04 35.97 -13.53
C THR A 13 39.50 34.55 -13.65
N ASN A 14 40.36 33.56 -13.88
CA ASN A 14 39.89 32.19 -14.17
C ASN A 14 39.70 31.31 -12.93
N VAL A 15 40.32 31.64 -11.81
CA VAL A 15 40.26 30.80 -10.59
C VAL A 15 38.90 30.99 -9.89
N ARG A 16 38.36 32.19 -9.88
CA ARG A 16 37.04 32.45 -9.27
C ARG A 16 35.88 31.80 -10.06
N ALA A 17 35.94 31.81 -11.39
CA ALA A 17 34.95 31.16 -12.23
C ALA A 17 34.96 29.64 -12.07
N ALA A 18 36.14 29.01 -11.92
CA ALA A 18 36.27 27.57 -11.69
C ALA A 18 35.71 27.14 -10.32
N PHE A 19 35.87 27.99 -9.28
CA PHE A 19 35.32 27.71 -7.95
C PHE A 19 33.79 27.74 -7.95
N TYR A 20 33.16 28.69 -8.64
CA TYR A 20 31.69 28.78 -8.69
C TYR A 20 31.06 27.64 -9.49
N THR A 21 31.70 27.16 -10.54
CA THR A 21 31.20 26.00 -11.31
C THR A 21 31.31 24.70 -10.52
N LEU A 22 32.36 24.50 -9.73
CA LEU A 22 32.52 23.32 -8.86
C LEU A 22 31.55 23.32 -7.69
N LEU A 23 31.26 24.47 -7.06
CA LEU A 23 30.28 24.60 -6.00
C LEU A 23 28.83 24.36 -6.54
N SER A 24 28.52 24.82 -7.76
CA SER A 24 27.22 24.65 -8.38
C SER A 24 26.92 23.17 -8.72
N CYS A 25 27.93 22.43 -9.18
CA CYS A 25 27.79 20.98 -9.43
C CYS A 25 27.63 20.16 -8.14
N ALA A 26 28.32 20.53 -7.06
CA ALA A 26 28.19 19.84 -5.78
C ALA A 26 26.81 20.04 -5.14
N ALA A 27 26.22 21.24 -5.28
CA ALA A 27 24.86 21.52 -4.80
C ALA A 27 23.79 20.77 -5.59
N ALA A 28 23.97 20.58 -6.90
CA ALA A 28 23.06 19.83 -7.75
C ALA A 28 23.08 18.32 -7.45
N LEU A 29 24.24 17.77 -7.10
CA LEU A 29 24.37 16.35 -6.73
C LEU A 29 23.75 16.01 -5.37
N LEU A 30 23.69 16.95 -4.43
CA LEU A 30 23.07 16.77 -3.12
C LEU A 30 21.53 16.80 -3.18
N CYS A 31 20.92 17.46 -4.18
CA CYS A 31 19.46 17.49 -4.35
C CYS A 31 18.87 16.20 -4.94
N VAL A 32 19.67 15.39 -5.66
CA VAL A 32 19.18 14.15 -6.30
C VAL A 32 19.05 13.00 -5.29
N SER A 33 19.79 13.02 -4.18
CA SER A 33 19.77 11.97 -3.17
C SER A 33 18.58 12.05 -2.19
N ALA A 34 17.80 13.13 -2.17
CA ALA A 34 16.65 13.28 -1.27
C ALA A 34 15.31 12.79 -1.88
N ALA A 35 15.28 12.42 -3.18
CA ALA A 35 14.07 11.99 -3.87
C ALA A 35 13.80 10.46 -3.76
N GLY A 36 14.58 9.73 -2.99
CA GLY A 36 14.65 8.26 -3.05
C GLY A 36 13.97 7.48 -1.94
N CYS A 37 13.04 8.02 -1.14
CA CYS A 37 12.35 7.23 -0.11
C CYS A 37 10.93 7.67 0.18
N ALA A 38 10.17 8.08 -0.82
CA ALA A 38 8.72 8.05 -0.74
C ALA A 38 8.24 6.68 -1.28
N GLN A 39 8.58 5.60 -0.58
CA GLN A 39 7.78 4.39 -0.68
C GLN A 39 6.41 4.73 -0.12
N SER A 40 5.51 5.13 -1.02
CA SER A 40 4.09 5.17 -0.74
C SER A 40 3.72 3.81 -0.17
N ARG A 41 3.51 3.75 1.16
CA ARG A 41 2.63 2.73 1.71
C ARG A 41 1.33 2.94 0.95
N SER A 42 1.07 2.10 -0.04
CA SER A 42 -0.26 1.98 -0.63
C SER A 42 -1.19 1.63 0.51
N ALA A 43 -1.76 2.65 1.14
CA ALA A 43 -3.01 2.47 1.85
C ALA A 43 -3.94 1.89 0.78
N SER A 44 -4.33 0.64 0.95
CA SER A 44 -5.22 -0.07 0.05
C SER A 44 -6.50 0.72 -0.05
N ASN A 45 -6.62 1.52 -1.12
CA ASN A 45 -7.80 2.33 -1.35
C ASN A 45 -8.98 1.36 -1.56
N PRO A 46 -10.04 1.38 -0.74
CA PRO A 46 -11.20 0.51 -0.91
C PRO A 46 -11.79 0.55 -2.32
N LYS A 47 -11.67 1.67 -3.03
CA LYS A 47 -12.10 1.82 -4.42
C LYS A 47 -11.28 0.98 -5.42
N GLN A 48 -10.08 0.53 -5.07
CA GLN A 48 -9.28 -0.39 -5.91
C GLN A 48 -9.66 -1.85 -5.71
N LEU A 49 -10.32 -2.19 -4.60
CA LEU A 49 -10.75 -3.55 -4.31
C LEU A 49 -12.03 -3.90 -5.08
N GLY A 50 -13.11 -3.20 -4.80
CA GLY A 50 -14.44 -3.51 -5.35
C GLY A 50 -15.51 -2.57 -4.80
N ASN A 51 -16.76 -3.00 -4.85
CA ASN A 51 -17.91 -2.26 -4.35
C ASN A 51 -18.28 -2.72 -2.93
N ALA A 52 -17.99 -1.89 -1.93
CA ALA A 52 -18.24 -2.20 -0.53
C ALA A 52 -19.74 -2.41 -0.22
N ALA A 53 -20.66 -1.65 -0.83
CA ALA A 53 -22.10 -1.82 -0.62
C ALA A 53 -22.58 -3.17 -1.14
N ARG A 54 -22.07 -3.62 -2.31
CA ARG A 54 -22.31 -4.96 -2.81
C ARG A 54 -21.65 -6.02 -1.93
N GLY A 55 -20.48 -5.74 -1.39
CA GLY A 55 -19.75 -6.60 -0.44
C GLY A 55 -20.58 -6.91 0.80
N ALA A 56 -21.24 -5.90 1.41
CA ALA A 56 -22.14 -6.11 2.54
C ALA A 56 -23.29 -7.07 2.21
N ALA A 57 -23.92 -6.91 1.03
CA ALA A 57 -24.98 -7.81 0.59
C ALA A 57 -24.46 -9.24 0.35
N LEU A 58 -23.27 -9.38 -0.24
CA LEU A 58 -22.62 -10.67 -0.48
C LEU A 58 -22.24 -11.40 0.81
N ILE A 59 -21.79 -10.68 1.84
CA ILE A 59 -21.52 -11.23 3.17
C ILE A 59 -22.77 -11.92 3.73
N SER A 60 -23.94 -11.29 3.60
CA SER A 60 -25.21 -11.91 3.99
C SER A 60 -25.56 -13.08 3.09
N TRP A 61 -25.41 -12.95 1.77
CA TRP A 61 -25.72 -13.99 0.78
C TRP A 61 -24.89 -15.27 0.97
N TYR A 62 -23.59 -15.13 1.20
CA TYR A 62 -22.68 -16.26 1.45
C TYR A 62 -22.75 -16.79 2.89
N GLY A 63 -23.57 -16.17 3.76
CA GLY A 63 -23.78 -16.65 5.12
C GLY A 63 -22.61 -16.45 6.07
N CYS A 64 -21.74 -15.47 5.84
CA CYS A 64 -20.56 -15.19 6.68
C CYS A 64 -20.96 -14.92 8.14
N GLY A 65 -22.13 -14.29 8.36
CA GLY A 65 -22.73 -14.00 9.66
C GLY A 65 -23.07 -15.22 10.51
N ALA A 66 -23.16 -16.42 9.91
CA ALA A 66 -23.36 -17.66 10.65
C ALA A 66 -22.16 -18.04 11.55
N CYS A 67 -20.97 -17.48 11.25
CA CYS A 67 -19.75 -17.73 12.01
C CYS A 67 -19.16 -16.45 12.59
N HIS A 68 -19.29 -15.32 11.92
CA HIS A 68 -18.64 -14.07 12.30
C HIS A 68 -19.63 -13.00 12.78
N SER A 69 -19.25 -12.25 13.80
CA SER A 69 -19.84 -10.96 14.08
C SER A 69 -19.26 -9.91 13.12
N ILE A 70 -20.12 -9.19 12.38
CA ILE A 70 -19.73 -8.26 11.33
C ILE A 70 -20.52 -6.96 11.45
N PRO A 71 -19.91 -5.85 11.90
CA PRO A 71 -20.59 -4.58 12.03
C PRO A 71 -21.31 -4.15 10.75
N GLY A 72 -22.54 -3.62 10.87
CA GLY A 72 -23.32 -3.11 9.75
C GLY A 72 -23.98 -4.17 8.86
N VAL A 73 -23.82 -5.46 9.16
CA VAL A 73 -24.48 -6.56 8.45
C VAL A 73 -25.56 -7.17 9.36
N PRO A 74 -26.86 -7.01 9.04
CA PRO A 74 -27.93 -7.52 9.88
C PRO A 74 -27.85 -9.05 10.09
N GLY A 75 -27.96 -9.51 11.35
CA GLY A 75 -27.90 -10.92 11.71
C GLY A 75 -26.51 -11.55 11.66
N ALA A 76 -25.46 -10.77 11.43
CA ALA A 76 -24.08 -11.24 11.52
C ALA A 76 -23.53 -10.97 12.94
N ASP A 77 -23.92 -11.78 13.88
CA ASP A 77 -23.61 -11.65 15.31
C ASP A 77 -23.03 -12.94 15.94
N ALA A 78 -22.74 -13.94 15.12
CA ALA A 78 -22.16 -15.20 15.60
C ALA A 78 -20.70 -15.04 16.05
N LEU A 79 -20.28 -15.92 16.98
CA LEU A 79 -18.97 -15.92 17.61
C LEU A 79 -18.20 -17.24 17.40
N VAL A 80 -18.53 -17.99 16.36
CA VAL A 80 -17.82 -19.21 15.99
C VAL A 80 -16.44 -18.88 15.39
N GLY A 81 -16.40 -17.89 14.50
CA GLY A 81 -15.18 -17.26 14.00
C GLY A 81 -14.86 -15.98 14.78
N PRO A 82 -13.67 -15.40 14.57
CA PRO A 82 -13.33 -14.12 15.20
C PRO A 82 -14.27 -13.01 14.71
N PRO A 83 -14.66 -12.05 15.58
CA PRO A 83 -15.34 -10.84 15.14
C PRO A 83 -14.56 -10.14 14.03
N LEU A 84 -15.25 -9.48 13.08
CA LEU A 84 -14.61 -8.79 11.95
C LEU A 84 -14.64 -7.26 12.09
N ASP A 85 -14.96 -6.74 13.28
CA ASP A 85 -14.75 -5.34 13.65
C ASP A 85 -13.28 -4.94 13.52
N HIS A 86 -12.99 -3.67 13.30
CA HIS A 86 -11.63 -3.13 13.16
C HIS A 86 -10.75 -3.92 12.16
N PHE A 87 -11.39 -4.49 11.12
CA PHE A 87 -10.65 -5.36 10.20
C PHE A 87 -9.57 -4.61 9.41
N ALA A 88 -9.82 -3.34 9.06
CA ALA A 88 -8.87 -2.51 8.33
C ALA A 88 -7.57 -2.27 9.11
N GLU A 89 -7.63 -2.25 10.44
CA GLU A 89 -6.49 -1.98 11.33
C GLU A 89 -5.62 -3.22 11.59
N ARG A 90 -6.09 -4.40 11.23
CA ARG A 90 -5.38 -5.66 11.53
C ARG A 90 -4.12 -5.79 10.70
N GLY A 91 -3.05 -6.25 11.33
CA GLY A 91 -1.78 -6.54 10.62
C GLY A 91 -1.82 -7.83 9.79
N TYR A 92 -2.73 -8.76 10.14
CA TYR A 92 -2.78 -10.09 9.55
C TYR A 92 -4.21 -10.57 9.28
N VAL A 93 -4.36 -11.35 8.19
CA VAL A 93 -5.54 -12.14 7.86
C VAL A 93 -5.34 -13.56 8.40
N ALA A 94 -6.31 -14.07 9.16
CA ALA A 94 -6.28 -15.41 9.75
C ALA A 94 -5.00 -15.74 10.57
N GLY A 95 -4.29 -14.73 11.04
CA GLY A 95 -3.02 -14.89 11.74
C GLY A 95 -1.83 -15.38 10.86
N MET A 96 -2.05 -15.63 9.58
CA MET A 96 -1.08 -16.25 8.66
C MET A 96 -0.57 -15.31 7.58
N LEU A 97 -1.44 -14.56 6.94
CA LEU A 97 -1.10 -13.69 5.82
C LEU A 97 -1.05 -12.23 6.28
N ARG A 98 -0.16 -11.42 5.71
CA ARG A 98 -0.25 -9.97 5.90
C ARG A 98 -1.61 -9.47 5.43
N ASN A 99 -2.21 -8.53 6.17
CA ASN A 99 -3.48 -7.92 5.78
C ASN A 99 -3.24 -6.97 4.60
N THR A 100 -3.31 -7.53 3.41
CA THR A 100 -3.29 -6.80 2.13
C THR A 100 -4.53 -7.19 1.32
N PRO A 101 -5.00 -6.34 0.41
CA PRO A 101 -6.15 -6.62 -0.44
C PRO A 101 -6.10 -7.98 -1.13
N ASP A 102 -4.97 -8.31 -1.76
CA ASP A 102 -4.82 -9.55 -2.50
C ASP A 102 -4.80 -10.78 -1.58
N ASN A 103 -4.15 -10.68 -0.42
CA ASN A 103 -4.14 -11.76 0.58
C ASN A 103 -5.54 -11.99 1.18
N LEU A 104 -6.30 -10.92 1.44
CA LEU A 104 -7.66 -11.04 1.93
C LEU A 104 -8.58 -11.69 0.89
N VAL A 105 -8.49 -11.26 -0.37
CA VAL A 105 -9.25 -11.87 -1.48
C VAL A 105 -8.87 -13.35 -1.62
N HIS A 106 -7.59 -13.69 -1.54
CA HIS A 106 -7.14 -15.08 -1.58
C HIS A 106 -7.69 -15.89 -0.42
N TRP A 107 -7.65 -15.36 0.81
CA TRP A 107 -8.22 -16.02 1.99
C TRP A 107 -9.73 -16.25 1.86
N ILE A 108 -10.51 -15.25 1.44
CA ILE A 108 -11.96 -15.36 1.28
C ILE A 108 -12.32 -16.45 0.27
N ARG A 109 -11.54 -16.59 -0.80
CA ARG A 109 -11.82 -17.57 -1.87
C ARG A 109 -11.39 -18.99 -1.52
N ASP A 110 -10.22 -19.15 -0.97
CA ASP A 110 -9.54 -20.43 -0.85
C ASP A 110 -8.88 -20.63 0.53
N PRO A 111 -9.62 -20.48 1.66
CA PRO A 111 -9.03 -20.58 3.00
C PRO A 111 -8.37 -21.93 3.26
N GLN A 112 -8.93 -23.01 2.68
CA GLN A 112 -8.41 -24.37 2.83
C GLN A 112 -7.10 -24.61 2.08
N LYS A 113 -6.78 -23.82 1.04
CA LYS A 113 -5.46 -23.88 0.38
C LYS A 113 -4.37 -23.22 1.20
N ILE A 114 -4.74 -22.20 1.99
CA ILE A 114 -3.80 -21.44 2.81
C ILE A 114 -3.53 -22.18 4.13
N VAL A 115 -4.60 -22.62 4.79
CA VAL A 115 -4.52 -23.38 6.04
C VAL A 115 -5.45 -24.60 5.93
N PRO A 116 -4.96 -25.75 5.47
CA PRO A 116 -5.77 -26.96 5.38
C PRO A 116 -6.35 -27.37 6.74
N GLY A 117 -7.63 -27.69 6.77
CA GLY A 117 -8.33 -28.11 7.99
C GLY A 117 -8.76 -26.98 8.92
N ASN A 118 -8.63 -25.70 8.52
CA ASN A 118 -9.20 -24.58 9.27
C ASN A 118 -10.74 -24.61 9.26
N ALA A 119 -11.38 -23.94 10.22
CA ALA A 119 -12.83 -23.96 10.37
C ALA A 119 -13.60 -23.16 9.30
N MET A 120 -12.96 -22.23 8.59
CA MET A 120 -13.60 -21.44 7.54
C MET A 120 -13.73 -22.29 6.27
N PRO A 121 -14.96 -22.56 5.78
CA PRO A 121 -15.13 -23.39 4.59
C PRO A 121 -14.77 -22.63 3.30
N ALA A 122 -14.40 -23.38 2.26
CA ALA A 122 -14.34 -22.83 0.90
C ALA A 122 -15.76 -22.76 0.32
N LEU A 123 -16.30 -21.55 0.16
CA LEU A 123 -17.69 -21.30 -0.28
C LEU A 123 -17.84 -21.15 -1.80
N GLY A 124 -16.77 -21.35 -2.57
CA GLY A 124 -16.79 -21.17 -4.03
C GLY A 124 -16.95 -19.73 -4.48
N ILE A 125 -16.54 -18.78 -3.65
CA ILE A 125 -16.65 -17.34 -3.93
C ILE A 125 -15.73 -16.97 -5.09
N ASP A 126 -16.28 -16.34 -6.13
CA ASP A 126 -15.49 -15.89 -7.26
C ASP A 126 -14.60 -14.67 -6.92
N ASN A 127 -13.69 -14.33 -7.83
CA ASN A 127 -12.74 -13.24 -7.59
C ASN A 127 -13.41 -11.86 -7.48
N ARG A 128 -14.50 -11.62 -8.20
CA ARG A 128 -15.23 -10.35 -8.17
C ARG A 128 -15.95 -10.19 -6.84
N ASP A 129 -16.69 -11.20 -6.42
CA ASP A 129 -17.42 -11.20 -5.17
C ASP A 129 -16.47 -11.10 -3.96
N ALA A 130 -15.36 -11.83 -3.99
CA ALA A 130 -14.34 -11.74 -2.94
C ALA A 130 -13.71 -10.33 -2.85
N ARG A 131 -13.52 -9.64 -3.98
CA ARG A 131 -13.03 -8.26 -3.98
C ARG A 131 -14.06 -7.28 -3.39
N ASP A 132 -15.34 -7.47 -3.68
CA ASP A 132 -16.40 -6.64 -3.12
C ASP A 132 -16.55 -6.88 -1.62
N ILE A 133 -16.50 -8.14 -1.16
CA ILE A 133 -16.47 -8.50 0.26
C ILE A 133 -15.27 -7.88 0.95
N ALA A 134 -14.08 -8.01 0.38
CA ALA A 134 -12.87 -7.41 0.92
C ALA A 134 -12.98 -5.87 1.01
N ALA A 135 -13.57 -5.23 -0.01
CA ALA A 135 -13.81 -3.79 0.01
C ALA A 135 -14.70 -3.37 1.19
N TYR A 136 -15.72 -4.15 1.53
CA TYR A 136 -16.54 -3.89 2.71
C TYR A 136 -15.74 -4.06 4.00
N LEU A 137 -15.02 -5.17 4.16
CA LEU A 137 -14.25 -5.43 5.38
C LEU A 137 -13.18 -4.35 5.64
N TYR A 138 -12.62 -3.74 4.60
CA TYR A 138 -11.70 -2.60 4.74
C TYR A 138 -12.40 -1.27 5.10
N THR A 139 -13.73 -1.22 5.18
CA THR A 139 -14.45 -0.06 5.76
C THR A 139 -14.64 -0.17 7.27
N LEU A 140 -14.32 -1.33 7.87
CA LEU A 140 -14.48 -1.60 9.30
C LEU A 140 -13.20 -1.16 10.05
N GLU A 141 -13.23 0.08 10.54
CA GLU A 141 -12.20 0.76 11.35
C GLU A 141 -12.56 0.71 12.84
#